data_7d008909fe466e66efc91f81d05c0702
#
_entry.id   7d008909fe466e66efc91f81d05c0702
#
_cell.length_a   1.000
_cell.length_b   1.000
_cell.length_c   1.000
_cell.angle_alpha   90.00
_cell.angle_beta   90.00
_cell.angle_gamma   90.00
#
_symmetry.space_group_name_H-M   'P 1'
#
loop_
_entity.id
_entity.type
_entity.pdbx_description
1 polymer ?
#
loop_
_entity_poly.entity_id
_entity_poly.type
_entity_poly.pdbx_seq_one_letter_code
_entity_poly.pdbx_strand_id
1 'polypeptide(L)'
;MSRTVNTPDELDPEARGAASLAPAVTRAAAIIDALAENPADPTALSDLARRLGLPKSSVANICGALVEARLIRRAGAGFMLGRRLAELGGAYLATVDQVQEFYELADQLPVASEETTQMAVLDGLEVTYVARHDGRQPIRLASEIGRRLPASCTALGKAALASLDPAELSERLRGVETLPILTRSSHRRVADLLDDVDEIRRRGYAIDNEETAEGIVCLGVAIPQRRPGDGLYALSVTLLKARADPARREALVADLQRLARQLSNPLIVDRAAGDGRVR
;
A
#
# COMPACT_ATOMS: atom_id res chain seq x y z
N MET A 1 15.91 9.24 46.69
CA MET A 1 15.97 8.10 45.76
C MET A 1 15.18 8.48 44.50
N SER A 2 15.88 9.08 43.55
CA SER A 2 15.35 9.63 42.31
C SER A 2 15.35 8.55 41.26
N ARG A 3 14.17 8.21 40.70
CA ARG A 3 14.07 7.33 39.54
C ARG A 3 14.10 8.19 38.29
N THR A 4 15.20 8.11 37.57
CA THR A 4 15.38 8.61 36.22
C THR A 4 14.44 7.84 35.25
N VAL A 5 13.59 8.57 34.60
CA VAL A 5 12.77 8.07 33.46
C VAL A 5 13.68 8.02 32.26
N ASN A 6 13.89 6.83 31.72
CA ASN A 6 14.65 6.58 30.49
C ASN A 6 13.79 6.97 29.30
N THR A 7 14.23 7.94 28.52
CA THR A 7 13.68 8.33 27.22
C THR A 7 14.06 7.29 26.16
N PRO A 8 13.16 6.88 25.25
CA PRO A 8 13.48 5.96 24.17
C PRO A 8 14.07 6.74 23.00
N ASP A 9 15.37 6.96 23.01
CA ASP A 9 16.08 7.53 21.86
C ASP A 9 17.55 7.03 21.81
N GLU A 10 17.71 5.71 21.67
CA GLU A 10 18.97 5.09 21.22
C GLU A 10 18.64 4.09 20.10
N LEU A 11 18.35 4.63 18.91
CA LEU A 11 18.44 3.88 17.67
C LEU A 11 19.92 3.58 17.42
N ASP A 12 20.22 2.30 17.29
CA ASP A 12 21.50 1.65 17.05
C ASP A 12 22.43 2.48 16.13
N PRO A 13 23.65 2.87 16.57
CA PRO A 13 24.61 3.61 15.76
C PRO A 13 25.10 2.86 14.51
N GLU A 14 24.96 1.55 14.42
CA GLU A 14 25.41 0.75 13.29
C GLU A 14 24.46 0.83 12.06
N ALA A 15 23.20 1.23 12.24
CA ALA A 15 22.28 1.50 11.11
C ALA A 15 22.58 2.84 10.37
N ARG A 16 23.51 3.65 10.86
CA ARG A 16 23.97 4.91 10.23
C ARG A 16 25.15 4.77 9.27
N GLY A 17 25.57 3.56 8.94
CA GLY A 17 26.90 3.29 8.40
C GLY A 17 27.06 3.07 6.90
N ALA A 18 26.07 3.20 6.05
CA ALA A 18 26.31 3.31 4.61
C ALA A 18 26.16 4.79 4.19
N ALA A 19 27.26 5.52 4.08
CA ALA A 19 27.25 6.85 3.51
C ALA A 19 26.57 6.77 2.13
N SER A 20 25.44 7.50 1.95
CA SER A 20 24.74 7.54 0.68
C SER A 20 25.72 7.91 -0.43
N LEU A 21 25.75 7.13 -1.52
CA LEU A 21 26.59 7.40 -2.71
C LEU A 21 26.31 8.78 -3.33
N ALA A 22 25.09 9.31 -3.12
CA ALA A 22 24.67 10.62 -3.60
C ALA A 22 23.77 11.32 -2.55
N PRO A 23 24.37 11.92 -1.50
CA PRO A 23 23.60 12.51 -0.39
C PRO A 23 22.56 13.54 -0.81
N ALA A 24 22.80 14.26 -1.90
CA ALA A 24 21.85 15.24 -2.43
C ALA A 24 20.56 14.57 -2.95
N VAL A 25 20.68 13.42 -3.60
CA VAL A 25 19.53 12.66 -4.13
C VAL A 25 18.70 12.09 -2.97
N THR A 26 19.36 11.48 -1.97
CA THR A 26 18.68 10.94 -0.78
C THR A 26 17.93 12.03 -0.02
N ARG A 27 18.56 13.23 0.15
CA ARG A 27 17.92 14.37 0.80
C ARG A 27 16.77 14.95 -0.01
N ALA A 28 16.87 14.93 -1.35
CA ALA A 28 15.79 15.36 -2.23
C ALA A 28 14.58 14.43 -2.11
N ALA A 29 14.78 13.12 -2.08
CA ALA A 29 13.72 12.15 -1.82
C ALA A 29 13.06 12.39 -0.46
N ALA A 30 13.84 12.54 0.61
CA ALA A 30 13.32 12.82 1.95
C ALA A 30 12.50 14.14 2.04
N ILE A 31 12.85 15.16 1.24
CA ILE A 31 12.05 16.39 1.15
C ILE A 31 10.70 16.10 0.48
N ILE A 32 10.68 15.33 -0.61
CA ILE A 32 9.44 14.95 -1.31
C ILE A 32 8.55 14.14 -0.37
N ASP A 33 9.10 13.16 0.34
CA ASP A 33 8.38 12.35 1.31
C ASP A 33 7.77 13.21 2.43
N ALA A 34 8.55 14.14 2.99
CA ALA A 34 8.07 15.06 4.02
C ALA A 34 6.91 15.97 3.56
N LEU A 35 6.88 16.35 2.26
CA LEU A 35 5.77 17.09 1.66
C LEU A 35 4.56 16.20 1.38
N ALA A 36 4.76 14.91 1.12
CA ALA A 36 3.68 13.96 0.86
C ALA A 36 2.86 13.61 2.11
N GLU A 37 3.43 13.77 3.32
CA GLU A 37 2.70 13.50 4.57
C GLU A 37 1.56 14.48 4.86
N ASN A 38 1.68 15.74 4.41
CA ASN A 38 0.61 16.73 4.49
C ASN A 38 0.47 17.48 3.17
N PRO A 39 -0.07 16.84 2.12
CA PRO A 39 -0.08 17.38 0.76
C PRO A 39 -1.00 18.58 0.58
N ALA A 40 -1.96 18.81 1.51
CA ALA A 40 -2.93 19.89 1.44
C ALA A 40 -2.32 21.25 1.83
N ASP A 41 -1.33 21.26 2.72
CA ASP A 41 -0.78 22.49 3.30
C ASP A 41 0.67 22.74 2.87
N PRO A 42 1.04 24.00 2.55
CA PRO A 42 2.42 24.35 2.26
C PRO A 42 3.33 24.14 3.47
N THR A 43 4.44 23.42 3.31
CA THR A 43 5.43 23.23 4.38
C THR A 43 6.55 24.28 4.25
N ALA A 44 6.81 25.00 5.33
CA ALA A 44 7.84 26.04 5.34
C ALA A 44 9.27 25.42 5.28
N LEU A 45 10.22 26.18 4.71
CA LEU A 45 11.63 25.79 4.63
C LEU A 45 12.24 25.47 6.00
N SER A 46 11.87 26.23 7.04
CA SER A 46 12.33 26.02 8.41
C SER A 46 11.88 24.70 8.99
N ASP A 47 10.66 24.28 8.64
CA ASP A 47 10.06 23.05 9.14
C ASP A 47 10.68 21.82 8.46
N LEU A 48 10.89 21.88 7.15
CA LEU A 48 11.66 20.87 6.43
C LEU A 48 13.08 20.73 7.00
N ALA A 49 13.79 21.84 7.23
CA ALA A 49 15.14 21.82 7.78
C ALA A 49 15.19 21.19 9.18
N ARG A 50 14.28 21.57 10.06
CA ARG A 50 14.15 21.03 11.40
C ARG A 50 13.82 19.54 11.38
N ARG A 51 12.84 19.15 10.58
CA ARG A 51 12.36 17.77 10.48
C ARG A 51 13.41 16.80 9.95
N LEU A 52 14.19 17.24 8.95
CA LEU A 52 15.22 16.42 8.32
C LEU A 52 16.58 16.53 9.00
N GLY A 53 16.72 17.37 10.04
CA GLY A 53 18.01 17.61 10.71
C GLY A 53 19.08 18.22 9.80
N LEU A 54 18.68 19.01 8.78
CA LEU A 54 19.57 19.56 7.76
C LEU A 54 19.73 21.09 7.90
N PRO A 55 20.90 21.65 7.53
CA PRO A 55 21.08 23.10 7.46
C PRO A 55 20.07 23.74 6.47
N LYS A 56 19.48 24.89 6.86
CA LYS A 56 18.48 25.61 6.03
C LYS A 56 19.01 25.93 4.62
N SER A 57 20.30 26.29 4.48
CA SER A 57 20.92 26.55 3.19
C SER A 57 20.95 25.32 2.29
N SER A 58 21.24 24.15 2.85
CA SER A 58 21.23 22.88 2.12
C SER A 58 19.83 22.55 1.62
N VAL A 59 18.82 22.65 2.51
CA VAL A 59 17.41 22.42 2.13
C VAL A 59 16.94 23.43 1.09
N ALA A 60 17.32 24.71 1.22
CA ALA A 60 16.96 25.74 0.25
C ALA A 60 17.52 25.45 -1.16
N ASN A 61 18.78 25.02 -1.25
CA ASN A 61 19.41 24.65 -2.53
C ASN A 61 18.72 23.44 -3.17
N ILE A 62 18.43 22.39 -2.38
CA ILE A 62 17.75 21.20 -2.89
C ILE A 62 16.31 21.54 -3.29
N CYS A 63 15.58 22.31 -2.49
CA CYS A 63 14.24 22.78 -2.86
C CYS A 63 14.27 23.64 -4.14
N GLY A 64 15.29 24.47 -4.33
CA GLY A 64 15.49 25.21 -5.58
C GLY A 64 15.58 24.30 -6.80
N ALA A 65 16.44 23.28 -6.73
CA ALA A 65 16.61 22.29 -7.80
C ALA A 65 15.32 21.46 -8.03
N LEU A 66 14.61 21.08 -6.97
CA LEU A 66 13.35 20.35 -7.08
C LEU A 66 12.23 21.21 -7.71
N VAL A 67 12.20 22.52 -7.43
CA VAL A 67 11.27 23.48 -8.08
C VAL A 67 11.60 23.62 -9.56
N GLU A 68 12.88 23.77 -9.91
CA GLU A 68 13.33 23.81 -11.31
C GLU A 68 12.95 22.54 -12.06
N ALA A 69 13.13 21.37 -11.42
CA ALA A 69 12.70 20.07 -11.94
C ALA A 69 11.16 19.88 -11.93
N ARG A 70 10.38 20.80 -11.39
CA ARG A 70 8.91 20.75 -11.25
C ARG A 70 8.41 19.60 -10.36
N LEU A 71 9.29 18.97 -9.58
CA LEU A 71 8.95 17.92 -8.62
C LEU A 71 8.26 18.47 -7.38
N ILE A 72 8.61 19.71 -6.98
CA ILE A 72 7.87 20.49 -5.99
C ILE A 72 7.51 21.86 -6.57
N ARG A 73 6.61 22.58 -5.91
CA ARG A 73 6.24 23.95 -6.27
C ARG A 73 6.25 24.87 -5.05
N ARG A 74 6.46 26.15 -5.26
CA ARG A 74 6.26 27.17 -4.22
C ARG A 74 4.77 27.40 -4.02
N ALA A 75 4.34 27.54 -2.77
CA ALA A 75 2.98 27.89 -2.40
C ALA A 75 3.01 28.77 -1.15
N GLY A 76 2.61 30.04 -1.26
CA GLY A 76 2.78 31.02 -0.18
C GLY A 76 4.23 31.10 0.29
N ALA A 77 4.45 30.96 1.59
CA ALA A 77 5.77 30.98 2.22
C ALA A 77 6.47 29.59 2.26
N GLY A 78 5.87 28.57 1.65
CA GLY A 78 6.36 27.17 1.72
C GLY A 78 6.44 26.47 0.38
N PHE A 79 6.51 25.15 0.45
CA PHE A 79 6.60 24.24 -0.68
C PHE A 79 5.49 23.20 -0.60
N MET A 80 5.06 22.70 -1.74
CA MET A 80 4.11 21.61 -1.95
C MET A 80 4.61 20.70 -3.06
N LEU A 81 4.03 19.50 -3.17
CA LEU A 81 4.29 18.57 -4.27
C LEU A 81 3.99 19.23 -5.63
N GLY A 82 4.83 18.95 -6.62
CA GLY A 82 4.70 19.44 -7.98
C GLY A 82 3.94 18.45 -8.89
N ARG A 83 3.26 18.96 -9.91
CA ARG A 83 2.48 18.15 -10.85
C ARG A 83 3.29 17.11 -11.63
N ARG A 84 4.61 17.31 -11.79
CA ARG A 84 5.49 16.35 -12.47
C ARG A 84 5.52 15.00 -11.76
N LEU A 85 5.29 14.96 -10.45
CA LEU A 85 5.17 13.69 -9.73
C LEU A 85 3.97 12.86 -10.20
N ALA A 86 2.84 13.51 -10.51
CA ALA A 86 1.69 12.82 -11.10
C ALA A 86 1.99 12.34 -12.52
N GLU A 87 2.73 13.14 -13.34
CA GLU A 87 3.17 12.72 -14.67
C GLU A 87 4.07 11.48 -14.62
N LEU A 88 5.04 11.46 -13.68
CA LEU A 88 5.95 10.33 -13.49
C LEU A 88 5.23 9.11 -12.93
N GLY A 89 4.34 9.30 -11.95
CA GLY A 89 3.50 8.24 -11.41
C GLY A 89 2.58 7.63 -12.48
N GLY A 90 1.95 8.46 -13.32
CA GLY A 90 1.15 8.00 -14.45
C GLY A 90 1.97 7.22 -15.48
N ALA A 91 3.18 7.68 -15.81
CA ALA A 91 4.07 6.95 -16.69
C ALA A 91 4.49 5.59 -16.10
N TYR A 92 4.75 5.51 -14.81
CA TYR A 92 5.01 4.24 -14.12
C TYR A 92 3.80 3.30 -14.21
N LEU A 93 2.61 3.77 -13.81
CA LEU A 93 1.39 2.95 -13.82
C LEU A 93 1.02 2.48 -15.23
N ALA A 94 1.29 3.28 -16.27
CA ALA A 94 1.07 2.89 -17.67
C ALA A 94 1.97 1.74 -18.16
N THR A 95 3.05 1.42 -17.43
CA THR A 95 3.92 0.26 -17.74
C THR A 95 3.50 -1.01 -17.02
N VAL A 96 2.49 -0.94 -16.14
CA VAL A 96 2.00 -2.07 -15.35
C VAL A 96 0.73 -2.60 -16.00
N ASP A 97 0.85 -3.60 -16.85
CA ASP A 97 -0.26 -4.22 -17.58
C ASP A 97 -1.41 -4.62 -16.65
N GLN A 98 -1.11 -5.20 -15.49
CA GLN A 98 -2.13 -5.61 -14.51
C GLN A 98 -2.96 -4.44 -13.97
N VAL A 99 -2.43 -3.21 -13.90
CA VAL A 99 -3.20 -2.03 -13.47
C VAL A 99 -4.23 -1.65 -14.52
N GLN A 100 -3.87 -1.67 -15.79
CA GLN A 100 -4.80 -1.38 -16.88
C GLN A 100 -5.87 -2.47 -16.97
N GLU A 101 -5.47 -3.72 -16.97
CA GLU A 101 -6.39 -4.87 -16.98
C GLU A 101 -7.34 -4.88 -15.77
N PHE A 102 -6.87 -4.44 -14.59
CA PHE A 102 -7.69 -4.30 -13.40
C PHE A 102 -8.89 -3.38 -13.66
N TYR A 103 -8.69 -2.22 -14.26
CA TYR A 103 -9.80 -1.30 -14.56
C TYR A 103 -10.77 -1.85 -15.58
N GLU A 104 -10.30 -2.61 -16.57
CA GLU A 104 -11.16 -3.23 -17.59
C GLU A 104 -12.03 -4.36 -17.01
N LEU A 105 -11.53 -5.07 -15.99
CA LEU A 105 -12.19 -6.26 -15.44
C LEU A 105 -13.00 -5.97 -14.17
N ALA A 106 -12.65 -4.94 -13.39
CA ALA A 106 -13.30 -4.69 -12.10
C ALA A 106 -14.79 -4.39 -12.22
N ASP A 107 -15.20 -3.66 -13.25
CA ASP A 107 -16.62 -3.36 -13.53
C ASP A 107 -17.45 -4.61 -13.87
N GLN A 108 -16.81 -5.68 -14.32
CA GLN A 108 -17.47 -6.90 -14.76
C GLN A 108 -17.72 -7.91 -13.63
N LEU A 109 -17.25 -7.60 -12.42
CA LEU A 109 -17.40 -8.49 -11.27
C LEU A 109 -18.84 -8.47 -10.74
N PRO A 110 -19.53 -9.62 -10.61
CA PRO A 110 -20.95 -9.67 -10.28
C PRO A 110 -21.32 -9.04 -8.95
N VAL A 111 -20.49 -9.21 -7.92
CA VAL A 111 -20.75 -8.73 -6.54
C VAL A 111 -19.75 -7.67 -6.12
N ALA A 112 -18.47 -7.86 -6.44
CA ALA A 112 -17.40 -6.94 -6.01
C ALA A 112 -17.52 -5.56 -6.70
N SER A 113 -18.17 -5.46 -7.88
CA SER A 113 -18.45 -4.17 -8.54
C SER A 113 -19.38 -3.24 -7.74
N GLU A 114 -20.05 -3.74 -6.70
CA GLU A 114 -20.83 -2.89 -5.79
C GLU A 114 -20.01 -2.24 -4.69
N GLU A 115 -18.84 -2.80 -4.38
CA GLU A 115 -17.97 -2.36 -3.29
C GLU A 115 -16.69 -1.71 -3.83
N THR A 116 -15.94 -1.03 -2.97
CA THR A 116 -14.62 -0.52 -3.37
C THR A 116 -13.63 -1.67 -3.51
N THR A 117 -13.15 -1.88 -4.73
CA THR A 117 -12.10 -2.87 -5.05
C THR A 117 -10.78 -2.17 -5.29
N GLN A 118 -9.69 -2.74 -4.81
CA GLN A 118 -8.38 -2.11 -4.83
C GLN A 118 -7.29 -3.10 -5.20
N MET A 119 -6.21 -2.58 -5.79
CA MET A 119 -4.98 -3.31 -6.03
C MET A 119 -3.80 -2.58 -5.38
N ALA A 120 -2.90 -3.34 -4.78
CA ALA A 120 -1.66 -2.82 -4.22
C ALA A 120 -0.48 -3.73 -4.52
N VAL A 121 0.72 -3.17 -4.47
CA VAL A 121 2.00 -3.90 -4.58
C VAL A 121 2.66 -3.96 -3.21
N LEU A 122 3.22 -5.12 -2.86
CA LEU A 122 4.02 -5.30 -1.65
C LEU A 122 5.42 -4.73 -1.85
N ASP A 123 5.84 -3.85 -0.94
CA ASP A 123 7.18 -3.26 -0.88
C ASP A 123 7.73 -3.39 0.55
N GLY A 124 8.69 -4.29 0.74
CA GLY A 124 9.16 -4.64 2.09
C GLY A 124 8.06 -5.25 2.95
N LEU A 125 7.66 -4.55 4.02
CA LEU A 125 6.57 -4.88 4.94
C LEU A 125 5.38 -3.89 4.84
N GLU A 126 5.31 -3.12 3.76
CA GLU A 126 4.22 -2.22 3.45
C GLU A 126 3.58 -2.55 2.10
N VAL A 127 2.37 -2.12 1.89
CA VAL A 127 1.71 -2.14 0.58
C VAL A 127 1.53 -0.73 0.07
N THR A 128 1.77 -0.53 -1.23
CA THR A 128 1.46 0.71 -1.94
C THR A 128 0.26 0.49 -2.84
N TYR A 129 -0.80 1.27 -2.64
CA TYR A 129 -2.01 1.20 -3.46
C TYR A 129 -1.74 1.74 -4.86
N VAL A 130 -1.99 0.94 -5.89
CA VAL A 130 -1.69 1.28 -7.30
C VAL A 130 -2.93 1.40 -8.18
N ALA A 131 -4.05 0.79 -7.78
CA ALA A 131 -5.33 0.95 -8.46
C ALA A 131 -6.50 0.90 -7.48
N ARG A 132 -7.59 1.58 -7.84
CA ARG A 132 -8.84 1.63 -7.08
C ARG A 132 -10.01 1.74 -8.04
N HIS A 133 -10.98 0.89 -7.86
CA HIS A 133 -12.27 0.94 -8.52
C HIS A 133 -13.36 1.21 -7.47
N ASP A 134 -14.05 2.34 -7.59
CA ASP A 134 -15.16 2.69 -6.72
C ASP A 134 -16.44 2.01 -7.22
N GLY A 135 -16.94 1.07 -6.45
CA GLY A 135 -18.21 0.42 -6.73
C GLY A 135 -19.41 1.36 -6.52
N ARG A 136 -20.60 0.83 -6.70
CA ARG A 136 -21.86 1.60 -6.55
C ARG A 136 -22.07 2.14 -5.13
N GLN A 137 -21.40 1.58 -4.13
CA GLN A 137 -21.49 1.99 -2.74
C GLN A 137 -20.06 2.25 -2.18
N PRO A 138 -19.38 3.29 -2.69
CA PRO A 138 -17.99 3.53 -2.35
C PRO A 138 -17.83 3.89 -0.88
N ILE A 139 -16.88 3.24 -0.24
CA ILE A 139 -16.46 3.59 1.12
C ILE A 139 -15.31 4.59 0.97
N ARG A 140 -15.52 5.83 1.41
CA ARG A 140 -14.49 6.87 1.46
C ARG A 140 -13.56 6.62 2.64
N LEU A 141 -12.81 5.56 2.58
CA LEU A 141 -11.71 5.32 3.48
C LEU A 141 -10.39 5.57 2.77
N ALA A 142 -9.50 5.91 3.52
CA ALA A 142 -8.11 6.26 3.43
C ALA A 142 -7.21 5.52 2.40
N SER A 143 -7.70 4.87 1.40
CA SER A 143 -6.98 4.07 0.42
C SER A 143 -6.93 4.77 -0.94
N GLU A 144 -6.26 5.92 -0.96
CA GLU A 144 -5.94 6.63 -2.19
C GLU A 144 -4.74 5.97 -2.89
N ILE A 145 -4.71 6.07 -4.23
CA ILE A 145 -3.57 5.60 -5.02
C ILE A 145 -2.30 6.33 -4.55
N GLY A 146 -1.23 5.58 -4.39
CA GLY A 146 0.04 6.05 -3.85
C GLY A 146 0.16 5.98 -2.32
N ARG A 147 -0.93 5.71 -1.60
CA ARG A 147 -0.87 5.53 -0.15
C ARG A 147 -0.13 4.26 0.22
N ARG A 148 0.65 4.35 1.29
CA ARG A 148 1.35 3.20 1.90
C ARG A 148 0.69 2.83 3.22
N LEU A 149 0.52 1.54 3.46
CA LEU A 149 0.02 1.01 4.73
C LEU A 149 0.82 -0.24 5.13
N PRO A 150 0.93 -0.53 6.44
CA PRO A 150 1.58 -1.74 6.92
C PRO A 150 0.90 -3.00 6.35
N ALA A 151 1.69 -3.90 5.77
CA ALA A 151 1.18 -5.14 5.20
C ALA A 151 0.48 -6.02 6.25
N SER A 152 0.96 -5.98 7.50
CA SER A 152 0.38 -6.72 8.62
C SER A 152 -1.03 -6.30 9.03
N CYS A 153 -1.46 -5.05 8.67
CA CYS A 153 -2.77 -4.52 9.04
C CYS A 153 -3.80 -4.61 7.92
N THR A 154 -3.38 -4.91 6.68
CA THR A 154 -4.28 -4.86 5.52
C THR A 154 -4.54 -6.25 4.93
N ALA A 155 -5.75 -6.48 4.42
CA ALA A 155 -6.06 -7.73 3.71
C ALA A 155 -5.14 -7.93 2.48
N LEU A 156 -4.86 -6.85 1.73
CA LEU A 156 -3.90 -6.84 0.61
C LEU A 156 -2.52 -7.30 1.05
N GLY A 157 -2.00 -6.70 2.11
CA GLY A 157 -0.65 -6.99 2.61
C GLY A 157 -0.53 -8.40 3.15
N LYS A 158 -1.49 -8.85 3.98
CA LYS A 158 -1.49 -10.21 4.51
C LYS A 158 -1.62 -11.25 3.40
N ALA A 159 -2.44 -10.99 2.37
CA ALA A 159 -2.53 -11.87 1.20
C ALA A 159 -1.21 -11.93 0.43
N ALA A 160 -0.55 -10.78 0.21
CA ALA A 160 0.75 -10.74 -0.46
C ALA A 160 1.86 -11.41 0.37
N LEU A 161 1.90 -11.20 1.69
CA LEU A 161 2.84 -11.89 2.60
C LEU A 161 2.62 -13.40 2.60
N ALA A 162 1.36 -13.86 2.55
CA ALA A 162 1.04 -15.29 2.48
C ALA A 162 1.46 -15.95 1.17
N SER A 163 1.62 -15.19 0.08
CA SER A 163 2.10 -15.69 -1.21
C SER A 163 3.62 -15.84 -1.30
N LEU A 164 4.36 -15.28 -0.35
CA LEU A 164 5.81 -15.43 -0.28
C LEU A 164 6.20 -16.87 0.10
N ASP A 165 7.39 -17.27 -0.37
CA ASP A 165 8.05 -18.45 0.18
C ASP A 165 8.28 -18.28 1.70
N PRO A 166 8.08 -19.33 2.52
CA PRO A 166 8.28 -19.22 3.98
C PRO A 166 9.66 -18.70 4.39
N ALA A 167 10.71 -19.03 3.65
CA ALA A 167 12.06 -18.55 3.93
C ALA A 167 12.19 -17.04 3.62
N GLU A 168 11.59 -16.58 2.52
CA GLU A 168 11.56 -15.16 2.18
C GLU A 168 10.76 -14.34 3.19
N LEU A 169 9.58 -14.83 3.61
CA LEU A 169 8.78 -14.18 4.64
C LEU A 169 9.55 -14.08 5.96
N SER A 170 10.22 -15.17 6.37
CA SER A 170 11.05 -15.19 7.58
C SER A 170 12.20 -14.19 7.50
N GLU A 171 12.83 -14.05 6.33
CA GLU A 171 13.90 -13.07 6.10
C GLU A 171 13.39 -11.63 6.22
N ARG A 172 12.22 -11.32 5.63
CA ARG A 172 11.62 -9.99 5.70
C ARG A 172 11.20 -9.60 7.12
N LEU A 173 10.83 -10.56 7.95
CA LEU A 173 10.45 -10.36 9.34
C LEU A 173 11.64 -10.44 10.32
N ARG A 174 12.85 -10.69 9.83
CA ARG A 174 14.04 -10.78 10.68
C ARG A 174 14.30 -9.45 11.38
N GLY A 175 14.45 -9.48 12.71
CA GLY A 175 14.69 -8.30 13.53
C GLY A 175 13.46 -7.42 13.79
N VAL A 176 12.28 -7.81 13.29
CA VAL A 176 11.03 -7.12 13.63
C VAL A 176 10.55 -7.59 15.00
N GLU A 177 10.63 -6.73 16.00
CA GLU A 177 10.18 -7.05 17.35
C GLU A 177 8.67 -6.86 17.51
N THR A 178 8.13 -5.76 16.95
CA THR A 178 6.72 -5.39 17.05
C THR A 178 6.18 -4.94 15.70
N LEU A 179 4.88 -5.22 15.46
CA LEU A 179 4.18 -4.80 14.25
C LEU A 179 3.52 -3.43 14.45
N PRO A 180 3.34 -2.63 13.38
CA PRO A 180 2.56 -1.41 13.42
C PRO A 180 1.12 -1.68 13.87
N ILE A 181 0.55 -0.76 14.65
CA ILE A 181 -0.81 -0.85 15.21
C ILE A 181 -1.60 0.35 14.68
N LEU A 182 -2.65 0.09 13.91
CA LEU A 182 -3.58 1.12 13.42
C LEU A 182 -4.87 1.16 14.26
N THR A 183 -5.30 0.00 14.75
CA THR A 183 -6.47 -0.14 15.63
C THR A 183 -6.17 -1.14 16.75
N ARG A 184 -7.09 -1.28 17.68
CA ARG A 184 -7.00 -2.33 18.73
C ARG A 184 -7.02 -3.76 18.16
N SER A 185 -7.54 -3.96 16.95
CA SER A 185 -7.65 -5.27 16.28
C SER A 185 -6.40 -5.64 15.48
N SER A 186 -5.46 -4.70 15.26
CA SER A 186 -4.21 -4.97 14.54
C SER A 186 -3.34 -5.99 15.30
N HIS A 187 -2.70 -6.90 14.57
CA HIS A 187 -1.69 -7.79 15.15
C HIS A 187 -0.53 -7.00 15.75
N ARG A 188 -0.09 -7.41 16.93
CA ARG A 188 1.00 -6.75 17.68
C ARG A 188 2.31 -7.49 17.58
N ARG A 189 2.24 -8.81 17.52
CA ARG A 189 3.40 -9.71 17.51
C ARG A 189 3.54 -10.36 16.15
N VAL A 190 4.78 -10.59 15.76
CA VAL A 190 5.09 -11.33 14.52
C VAL A 190 4.47 -12.74 14.53
N ALA A 191 4.43 -13.40 15.70
CA ALA A 191 3.81 -14.73 15.82
C ALA A 191 2.32 -14.71 15.44
N ASP A 192 1.56 -13.69 15.89
CA ASP A 192 0.12 -13.57 15.58
C ASP A 192 -0.10 -13.37 14.06
N LEU A 193 0.80 -12.62 13.41
CA LEU A 193 0.79 -12.45 11.96
C LEU A 193 1.11 -13.75 11.23
N LEU A 194 2.10 -14.53 11.69
CA LEU A 194 2.48 -15.80 11.08
C LEU A 194 1.35 -16.83 11.18
N ASP A 195 0.67 -16.90 12.33
CA ASP A 195 -0.51 -17.76 12.51
C ASP A 195 -1.63 -17.38 11.51
N ASP A 196 -1.90 -16.08 11.31
CA ASP A 196 -2.88 -15.61 10.30
C ASP A 196 -2.41 -15.89 8.87
N VAL A 197 -1.12 -15.74 8.57
CA VAL A 197 -0.54 -16.09 7.26
C VAL A 197 -0.76 -17.59 6.95
N ASP A 198 -0.54 -18.46 7.91
CA ASP A 198 -0.77 -19.89 7.72
C ASP A 198 -2.26 -20.21 7.53
N GLU A 199 -3.15 -19.49 8.24
CA GLU A 199 -4.60 -19.57 8.01
C GLU A 199 -4.97 -19.07 6.60
N ILE A 200 -4.39 -17.96 6.14
CA ILE A 200 -4.60 -17.40 4.79
C ILE A 200 -4.18 -18.40 3.73
N ARG A 201 -3.04 -19.06 3.90
CA ARG A 201 -2.56 -20.12 2.98
C ARG A 201 -3.54 -21.28 2.89
N ARG A 202 -4.14 -21.67 4.02
CA ARG A 202 -5.12 -22.78 4.06
C ARG A 202 -6.46 -22.40 3.43
N ARG A 203 -7.01 -21.21 3.73
CA ARG A 203 -8.33 -20.77 3.24
C ARG A 203 -8.29 -20.09 1.87
N GLY A 204 -7.12 -19.63 1.41
CA GLY A 204 -6.94 -19.02 0.09
C GLY A 204 -7.29 -17.53 -0.01
N TYR A 205 -7.51 -16.83 1.10
CA TYR A 205 -7.76 -15.39 1.15
C TYR A 205 -7.45 -14.79 2.52
N ALA A 206 -7.17 -13.51 2.58
CA ALA A 206 -6.92 -12.75 3.81
C ALA A 206 -8.17 -11.98 4.25
N ILE A 207 -8.26 -11.72 5.54
CA ILE A 207 -9.29 -10.87 6.15
C ILE A 207 -8.59 -9.79 6.96
N ASP A 208 -8.89 -8.51 6.69
CA ASP A 208 -8.70 -7.43 7.63
C ASP A 208 -10.03 -7.22 8.36
N ASN A 209 -10.09 -7.59 9.61
CA ASN A 209 -11.27 -7.46 10.45
C ASN A 209 -11.10 -6.30 11.43
N GLU A 210 -11.31 -5.08 10.93
CA GLU A 210 -11.11 -3.83 11.69
C GLU A 210 -9.64 -3.56 12.07
N GLU A 211 -8.69 -4.17 11.39
CA GLU A 211 -7.26 -4.01 11.68
C GLU A 211 -6.71 -2.69 11.13
N THR A 212 -7.23 -2.24 9.97
CA THR A 212 -6.89 -0.95 9.36
C THR A 212 -7.77 0.19 9.90
N ALA A 213 -9.07 -0.05 10.07
CA ALA A 213 -10.03 0.94 10.55
C ALA A 213 -11.24 0.26 11.22
N GLU A 214 -11.69 0.81 12.35
CA GLU A 214 -12.87 0.30 13.05
C GLU A 214 -14.14 0.38 12.18
N GLY A 215 -15.00 -0.63 12.24
CA GLY A 215 -16.23 -0.75 11.46
C GLY A 215 -16.03 -1.22 10.01
N ILE A 216 -14.78 -1.48 9.59
CA ILE A 216 -14.42 -1.90 8.24
C ILE A 216 -13.91 -3.33 8.23
N VAL A 217 -14.32 -4.07 7.19
CA VAL A 217 -13.79 -5.40 6.88
C VAL A 217 -13.28 -5.37 5.44
N CYS A 218 -12.07 -5.86 5.23
CA CYS A 218 -11.56 -6.08 3.89
C CYS A 218 -11.27 -7.58 3.67
N LEU A 219 -11.54 -8.04 2.46
CA LEU A 219 -11.16 -9.37 1.99
C LEU A 219 -10.07 -9.21 0.94
N GLY A 220 -9.03 -10.02 0.98
CA GLY A 220 -7.88 -9.86 0.09
C GLY A 220 -7.38 -11.18 -0.49
N VAL A 221 -6.90 -11.14 -1.73
CA VAL A 221 -6.26 -12.26 -2.41
C VAL A 221 -4.97 -11.81 -3.09
N ALA A 222 -3.95 -12.63 -3.10
CA ALA A 222 -2.74 -12.37 -3.87
C ALA A 222 -3.00 -12.62 -5.36
N ILE A 223 -2.36 -11.82 -6.22
CA ILE A 223 -2.30 -12.08 -7.65
C ILE A 223 -1.06 -12.94 -7.91
N PRO A 224 -1.18 -14.15 -8.47
CA PRO A 224 -0.02 -14.93 -8.84
C PRO A 224 0.88 -14.15 -9.81
N GLN A 225 2.19 -14.18 -9.58
CA GLN A 225 3.16 -13.52 -10.46
C GLN A 225 3.12 -14.12 -11.87
N ARG A 226 3.16 -13.29 -12.91
CA ARG A 226 3.27 -13.72 -14.31
C ARG A 226 4.67 -14.22 -14.63
N ARG A 227 5.68 -13.60 -14.02
CA ARG A 227 7.10 -13.91 -14.21
C ARG A 227 7.84 -13.83 -12.89
N PRO A 228 8.86 -14.64 -12.67
CA PRO A 228 9.76 -14.45 -11.53
C PRO A 228 10.35 -13.04 -11.53
N GLY A 229 10.23 -12.33 -10.41
CA GLY A 229 10.72 -10.96 -10.26
C GLY A 229 9.70 -9.86 -10.56
N ASP A 230 8.49 -10.20 -11.04
CA ASP A 230 7.38 -9.25 -11.08
C ASP A 230 7.03 -8.79 -9.65
N GLY A 231 6.44 -7.60 -9.53
CA GLY A 231 5.92 -7.11 -8.26
C GLY A 231 4.92 -8.10 -7.65
N LEU A 232 4.89 -8.16 -6.32
CA LEU A 232 3.90 -8.95 -5.59
C LEU A 232 2.63 -8.12 -5.42
N TYR A 233 1.67 -8.35 -6.27
CA TYR A 233 0.40 -7.65 -6.26
C TYR A 233 -0.67 -8.43 -5.49
N ALA A 234 -1.61 -7.69 -4.90
CA ALA A 234 -2.79 -8.26 -4.27
C ALA A 234 -4.02 -7.40 -4.56
N LEU A 235 -5.18 -8.03 -4.49
CA LEU A 235 -6.50 -7.42 -4.61
C LEU A 235 -7.20 -7.40 -3.28
N SER A 236 -8.03 -6.39 -3.06
CA SER A 236 -9.00 -6.43 -1.96
C SER A 236 -10.33 -5.81 -2.35
N VAL A 237 -11.36 -6.20 -1.62
CA VAL A 237 -12.64 -5.52 -1.55
C VAL A 237 -12.87 -5.02 -0.14
N THR A 238 -13.37 -3.80 -0.02
CA THR A 238 -13.61 -3.12 1.26
C THR A 238 -15.10 -2.93 1.47
N LEU A 239 -15.61 -3.31 2.64
CA LEU A 239 -17.02 -3.19 2.99
C LEU A 239 -17.21 -2.79 4.46
N LEU A 240 -18.36 -2.22 4.77
CA LEU A 240 -18.78 -1.99 6.16
C LEU A 240 -18.97 -3.34 6.86
N LYS A 241 -18.50 -3.47 8.11
CA LYS A 241 -18.64 -4.70 8.90
C LYS A 241 -20.07 -5.20 9.00
N ALA A 242 -21.04 -4.27 9.11
CA ALA A 242 -22.46 -4.59 9.18
C ALA A 242 -23.01 -5.29 7.90
N ARG A 243 -22.29 -5.18 6.77
CA ARG A 243 -22.65 -5.79 5.48
C ARG A 243 -21.82 -7.03 5.13
N ALA A 244 -20.90 -7.39 6.00
CA ALA A 244 -19.96 -8.48 5.80
C ALA A 244 -20.49 -9.82 6.32
N ASP A 245 -21.75 -10.19 5.97
CA ASP A 245 -22.29 -11.50 6.28
C ASP A 245 -21.55 -12.64 5.56
N PRO A 246 -21.63 -13.89 6.04
CA PRO A 246 -20.85 -15.00 5.50
C PRO A 246 -21.07 -15.24 4.01
N ALA A 247 -22.32 -15.21 3.53
CA ALA A 247 -22.65 -15.47 2.12
C ALA A 247 -22.08 -14.38 1.19
N ARG A 248 -22.17 -13.12 1.63
CA ARG A 248 -21.58 -11.99 0.88
C ARG A 248 -20.05 -12.09 0.84
N ARG A 249 -19.40 -12.46 1.97
CA ARG A 249 -17.94 -12.65 1.99
C ARG A 249 -17.51 -13.74 1.00
N GLU A 250 -18.21 -14.85 0.96
CA GLU A 250 -17.92 -15.97 0.06
C GLU A 250 -18.04 -15.54 -1.42
N ALA A 251 -19.12 -14.84 -1.78
CA ALA A 251 -19.32 -14.33 -3.13
C ALA A 251 -18.22 -13.31 -3.54
N LEU A 252 -17.84 -12.39 -2.63
CA LEU A 252 -16.79 -11.41 -2.87
C LEU A 252 -15.41 -12.07 -3.02
N VAL A 253 -15.11 -13.08 -2.22
CA VAL A 253 -13.86 -13.86 -2.34
C VAL A 253 -13.82 -14.58 -3.69
N ALA A 254 -14.92 -15.18 -4.14
CA ALA A 254 -15.00 -15.84 -5.45
C ALA A 254 -14.72 -14.86 -6.60
N ASP A 255 -15.28 -13.65 -6.54
CA ASP A 255 -15.01 -12.59 -7.51
C ASP A 255 -13.54 -12.16 -7.50
N LEU A 256 -12.97 -11.90 -6.33
CA LEU A 256 -11.55 -11.53 -6.21
C LEU A 256 -10.62 -12.63 -6.73
N GLN A 257 -10.90 -13.89 -6.41
CA GLN A 257 -10.10 -15.01 -6.91
C GLN A 257 -10.20 -15.16 -8.43
N ARG A 258 -11.38 -14.88 -9.01
CA ARG A 258 -11.57 -14.85 -10.47
C ARG A 258 -10.71 -13.75 -11.08
N LEU A 259 -10.81 -12.52 -10.56
CA LEU A 259 -10.03 -11.38 -11.03
C LEU A 259 -8.52 -11.64 -10.90
N ALA A 260 -8.07 -12.19 -9.77
CA ALA A 260 -6.66 -12.52 -9.57
C ALA A 260 -6.14 -13.52 -10.61
N ARG A 261 -6.94 -14.54 -10.96
CA ARG A 261 -6.58 -15.49 -12.04
C ARG A 261 -6.48 -14.82 -13.40
N GLN A 262 -7.42 -13.95 -13.75
CA GLN A 262 -7.40 -13.21 -15.03
C GLN A 262 -6.19 -12.29 -15.10
N LEU A 263 -5.90 -11.54 -14.04
CA LEU A 263 -4.73 -10.65 -13.95
C LEU A 263 -3.39 -11.41 -13.94
N SER A 264 -3.36 -12.66 -13.49
CA SER A 264 -2.14 -13.48 -13.53
C SER A 264 -1.87 -14.08 -14.91
N ASN A 265 -2.92 -14.33 -15.69
CA ASN A 265 -2.80 -14.90 -17.03
C ASN A 265 -3.87 -14.32 -17.97
N PRO A 266 -3.53 -13.33 -18.80
CA PRO A 266 -4.47 -12.67 -19.70
C PRO A 266 -5.05 -13.60 -20.79
N LEU A 267 -4.53 -14.82 -20.94
CA LEU A 267 -5.08 -15.82 -21.87
C LEU A 267 -6.23 -16.64 -21.28
N ILE A 268 -6.50 -16.50 -19.97
CA ILE A 268 -7.68 -17.12 -19.34
C ILE A 268 -8.90 -16.26 -19.65
N VAL A 269 -9.57 -16.55 -20.73
CA VAL A 269 -10.90 -16.00 -21.00
C VAL A 269 -11.91 -16.88 -20.26
N ASP A 270 -12.57 -16.32 -19.23
CA ASP A 270 -13.70 -17.01 -18.57
C ASP A 270 -14.87 -17.11 -19.58
N ARG A 271 -15.08 -18.30 -20.14
CA ARG A 271 -16.18 -18.60 -21.08
C ARG A 271 -17.58 -18.53 -20.45
N ALA A 272 -17.67 -18.11 -19.18
CA ALA A 272 -18.94 -18.10 -18.45
C ALA A 272 -19.82 -16.84 -18.70
N ALA A 273 -19.38 -15.86 -19.48
CA ALA A 273 -20.13 -14.65 -19.77
C ALA A 273 -20.80 -14.61 -21.19
N GLY A 274 -20.78 -15.70 -21.91
CA GLY A 274 -21.19 -15.73 -23.31
C GLY A 274 -22.26 -16.76 -23.67
N ASP A 275 -23.34 -16.92 -22.86
CA ASP A 275 -24.52 -17.65 -23.34
C ASP A 275 -25.80 -16.94 -22.87
N GLY A 276 -26.27 -16.00 -23.64
CA GLY A 276 -27.51 -15.30 -23.35
C GLY A 276 -27.84 -14.10 -24.23
N ARG A 277 -27.54 -14.14 -25.54
CA ARG A 277 -28.30 -13.34 -26.54
C ARG A 277 -28.04 -13.84 -27.95
N VAL A 278 -28.76 -14.88 -28.33
CA VAL A 278 -29.20 -15.07 -29.71
C VAL A 278 -30.72 -15.28 -29.64
N ARG A 279 -31.46 -14.23 -29.87
CA ARG A 279 -32.66 -14.14 -30.73
C ARG A 279 -33.22 -12.72 -30.71
#